data_9bdf0d3ef61f59f07b3690f842bbe76e
#
_entry.id   9bdf0d3ef61f59f07b3690f842bbe76e
#
_cell.length_a   1.000
_cell.length_b   1.000
_cell.length_c   1.000
_cell.angle_alpha   90.00
_cell.angle_beta   90.00
_cell.angle_gamma   90.00
#
_symmetry.space_group_name_H-M   'P 1'
#
loop_
_entity.id
_entity.type
_entity.pdbx_description
1 polymer ?
#
loop_
_entity_poly.entity_id
_entity_poly.type
_entity_poly.pdbx_seq_one_letter_code
_entity_poly.pdbx_strand_id
1 'polypeptide(L)'
;SHMAAQERLAYWYGTDDETIRKSFLPLVPPDAAEPAQGIGIAWYSRAIGKSLPSIDDWAHVLSDLPGRIQSLQYREQDAKFQQLSAQAGRPIKRGRRVNQKKHLDQFAAQVAGVRGVLTISNTTAHMAGALGIPSVVVLDNGIVTTWPYEATTTPFYPNCRLIRREQGTWREALLAGRAQLLAMIDSEIR
;
A
#
# COMPACT_ATOMS: atom_id res chain seq x y z
N SER A 1 6.40 -4.26 -31.71
CA SER A 1 5.32 -4.89 -30.94
C SER A 1 4.97 -4.01 -29.75
N HIS A 2 3.75 -3.51 -29.72
CA HIS A 2 3.27 -2.64 -28.65
C HIS A 2 2.69 -3.54 -27.56
N MET A 3 3.49 -3.85 -26.54
CA MET A 3 2.95 -4.42 -25.30
C MET A 3 2.34 -3.27 -24.50
N ALA A 4 1.03 -3.16 -24.52
CA ALA A 4 0.32 -2.31 -23.57
C ALA A 4 0.35 -2.98 -22.21
N ALA A 5 0.63 -2.22 -21.15
CA ALA A 5 0.43 -2.70 -19.80
C ALA A 5 -1.06 -3.06 -19.61
N GLN A 6 -1.33 -4.12 -18.85
CA GLN A 6 -2.72 -4.61 -18.65
C GLN A 6 -3.65 -3.50 -18.16
N GLU A 7 -3.13 -2.58 -17.34
CA GLU A 7 -3.85 -1.44 -16.78
C GLU A 7 -4.30 -0.42 -17.86
N ARG A 8 -3.68 -0.45 -19.05
CA ARG A 8 -4.07 0.41 -20.18
C ARG A 8 -5.10 -0.22 -21.11
N LEU A 9 -5.44 -1.48 -20.95
CA LEU A 9 -6.41 -2.14 -21.81
C LEU A 9 -7.78 -1.44 -21.78
N ALA A 10 -8.22 -0.97 -20.62
CA ALA A 10 -9.46 -0.23 -20.48
C ALA A 10 -9.52 1.00 -21.41
N TYR A 11 -8.43 1.79 -21.45
CA TYR A 11 -8.34 2.96 -22.34
C TYR A 11 -8.33 2.60 -23.82
N TRP A 12 -7.76 1.45 -24.17
CA TRP A 12 -7.79 0.98 -25.57
C TRP A 12 -9.20 0.64 -26.05
N TYR A 13 -10.08 0.28 -25.13
CA TYR A 13 -11.50 0.06 -25.41
C TYR A 13 -12.35 1.33 -25.23
N GLY A 14 -11.72 2.51 -25.14
CA GLY A 14 -12.42 3.78 -25.02
C GLY A 14 -13.05 4.05 -23.65
N THR A 15 -12.61 3.33 -22.62
CA THR A 15 -13.10 3.52 -21.25
C THR A 15 -12.31 4.64 -20.59
N ASP A 16 -13.00 5.67 -20.09
CA ASP A 16 -12.40 6.76 -19.34
C ASP A 16 -12.24 6.47 -17.83
N ASP A 17 -11.46 7.31 -17.15
CA ASP A 17 -11.18 7.19 -15.72
C ASP A 17 -12.44 7.20 -14.85
N GLU A 18 -13.44 7.99 -15.22
CA GLU A 18 -14.69 8.11 -14.47
C GLU A 18 -15.50 6.83 -14.56
N THR A 19 -15.62 6.27 -15.74
CA THR A 19 -16.30 4.99 -15.97
C THR A 19 -15.60 3.84 -15.24
N ILE A 20 -14.26 3.79 -15.29
CA ILE A 20 -13.48 2.79 -14.53
C ILE A 20 -13.76 2.92 -13.03
N ARG A 21 -13.70 4.15 -12.51
CA ARG A 21 -13.92 4.40 -11.07
C ARG A 21 -15.33 4.06 -10.61
N LYS A 22 -16.34 4.36 -11.42
CA LYS A 22 -17.74 4.02 -11.14
C LYS A 22 -18.02 2.51 -11.19
N SER A 23 -17.23 1.78 -11.97
CA SER A 23 -17.35 0.32 -12.11
C SER A 23 -16.59 -0.44 -11.03
N PHE A 24 -15.93 0.25 -10.10
CA PHE A 24 -15.19 -0.40 -9.03
C PHE A 24 -16.11 -1.17 -8.09
N LEU A 25 -15.84 -2.46 -7.95
CA LEU A 25 -16.47 -3.34 -6.97
C LEU A 25 -15.36 -3.91 -6.08
N PRO A 26 -15.37 -3.62 -4.78
CA PRO A 26 -14.34 -4.15 -3.89
C PRO A 26 -14.44 -5.67 -3.80
N LEU A 27 -13.28 -6.31 -3.71
CA LEU A 27 -13.23 -7.73 -3.38
C LEU A 27 -13.83 -7.94 -1.98
N VAL A 28 -14.64 -8.99 -1.86
CA VAL A 28 -15.16 -9.41 -0.56
C VAL A 28 -14.09 -10.26 0.12
N PRO A 29 -13.57 -9.85 1.29
CA PRO A 29 -12.60 -10.65 2.00
C PRO A 29 -13.25 -11.95 2.49
N PRO A 30 -12.48 -13.03 2.66
CA PRO A 30 -12.98 -14.27 3.26
C PRO A 30 -13.58 -14.02 4.65
N ASP A 31 -14.58 -14.79 5.03
CA ASP A 31 -15.33 -14.67 6.30
C ASP A 31 -14.47 -14.70 7.58
N ALA A 32 -13.22 -15.11 7.45
CA ALA A 32 -12.26 -15.16 8.55
C ALA A 32 -11.50 -13.86 8.80
N ALA A 33 -11.89 -12.74 8.18
CA ALA A 33 -11.25 -11.44 8.44
C ALA A 33 -11.54 -10.99 9.87
N GLU A 34 -10.49 -10.82 10.66
CA GLU A 34 -10.58 -10.20 11.99
C GLU A 34 -11.08 -8.75 11.86
N PRO A 35 -11.75 -8.19 12.87
CA PRO A 35 -12.13 -6.78 12.86
C PRO A 35 -10.92 -5.89 12.57
N ALA A 36 -11.06 -4.96 11.63
CA ALA A 36 -9.98 -4.11 11.15
C ALA A 36 -9.37 -3.28 12.29
N GLN A 37 -8.08 -3.41 12.52
CA GLN A 37 -7.36 -2.73 13.59
C GLN A 37 -5.99 -2.22 13.14
N GLY A 38 -5.71 -0.97 13.51
CA GLY A 38 -4.40 -0.38 13.28
C GLY A 38 -4.06 -0.15 11.80
N ILE A 39 -2.79 0.03 11.52
CA ILE A 39 -2.27 0.38 10.20
C ILE A 39 -1.35 -0.73 9.70
N GLY A 40 -1.61 -1.18 8.49
CA GLY A 40 -0.77 -2.12 7.77
C GLY A 40 0.38 -1.42 7.04
N ILE A 41 1.56 -2.03 7.06
CA ILE A 41 2.74 -1.51 6.35
C ILE A 41 3.39 -2.58 5.48
N ALA A 42 3.88 -2.19 4.29
CA ALA A 42 4.74 -3.02 3.46
C ALA A 42 5.82 -2.17 2.80
N TRP A 43 7.07 -2.41 3.17
CA TRP A 43 8.21 -1.51 2.91
C TRP A 43 9.15 -1.97 1.80
N TYR A 44 8.97 -3.17 1.26
CA TYR A 44 9.92 -3.76 0.33
C TYR A 44 9.25 -4.27 -0.95
N SER A 45 9.97 -4.13 -2.05
CA SER A 45 9.63 -4.69 -3.36
C SER A 45 10.87 -5.32 -3.99
N ARG A 46 10.70 -6.39 -4.76
CA ARG A 46 11.79 -7.03 -5.53
C ARG A 46 11.91 -6.53 -6.96
N ALA A 47 11.08 -5.60 -7.38
CA ALA A 47 11.15 -5.09 -8.75
C ALA A 47 12.53 -4.44 -9.00
N ILE A 48 13.17 -4.85 -10.08
CA ILE A 48 14.47 -4.35 -10.49
C ILE A 48 14.34 -2.86 -10.85
N GLY A 49 15.35 -2.07 -10.48
CA GLY A 49 15.42 -0.64 -10.82
C GLY A 49 14.55 0.28 -9.97
N LYS A 50 13.85 -0.24 -8.94
CA LYS A 50 13.16 0.62 -7.98
C LYS A 50 14.11 1.16 -6.92
N SER A 51 14.13 2.47 -6.75
CA SER A 51 14.61 3.09 -5.52
C SER A 51 13.59 2.83 -4.41
N LEU A 52 14.06 2.52 -3.21
CA LEU A 52 13.22 2.18 -2.06
C LEU A 52 13.63 3.02 -0.85
N PRO A 53 12.67 3.38 0.04
CA PRO A 53 13.01 3.98 1.33
C PRO A 53 13.92 3.07 2.14
N SER A 54 14.81 3.64 2.91
CA SER A 54 15.64 2.92 3.87
C SER A 54 14.80 2.42 5.05
N ILE A 55 15.35 1.49 5.83
CA ILE A 55 14.72 1.07 7.10
C ILE A 55 14.67 2.24 8.08
N ASP A 56 15.67 3.13 8.07
CA ASP A 56 15.69 4.33 8.91
C ASP A 56 14.57 5.31 8.57
N ASP A 57 14.27 5.51 7.27
CA ASP A 57 13.15 6.35 6.84
C ASP A 57 11.82 5.79 7.35
N TRP A 58 11.61 4.48 7.21
CA TRP A 58 10.44 3.81 7.73
C TRP A 58 10.35 3.87 9.25
N ALA A 59 11.43 3.58 9.97
CA ALA A 59 11.47 3.62 11.41
C ALA A 59 11.09 4.99 11.96
N HIS A 60 11.64 6.07 11.37
CA HIS A 60 11.31 7.43 11.74
C HIS A 60 9.82 7.74 11.57
N VAL A 61 9.22 7.32 10.45
CA VAL A 61 7.81 7.58 10.16
C VAL A 61 6.88 6.75 11.05
N LEU A 62 7.31 5.56 11.44
CA LEU A 62 6.51 4.67 12.28
C LEU A 62 6.60 4.98 13.77
N SER A 63 7.66 5.65 14.25
CA SER A 63 7.84 5.97 15.68
C SER A 63 6.62 6.70 16.28
N ASP A 64 6.05 7.63 15.54
CA ASP A 64 4.92 8.47 15.97
C ASP A 64 3.57 8.08 15.33
N LEU A 65 3.52 6.95 14.61
CA LEU A 65 2.27 6.52 13.99
C LEU A 65 1.28 6.04 15.07
N PRO A 66 0.06 6.60 15.18
CA PRO A 66 -0.86 6.22 16.24
C PRO A 66 -1.37 4.78 16.11
N GLY A 67 -1.70 4.17 17.24
CA GLY A 67 -2.34 2.86 17.30
C GLY A 67 -1.41 1.68 16.99
N ARG A 68 -1.99 0.57 16.58
CA ARG A 68 -1.27 -0.67 16.27
C ARG A 68 -0.69 -0.62 14.87
N ILE A 69 0.51 -1.18 14.71
CA ILE A 69 1.15 -1.36 13.40
C ILE A 69 1.25 -2.85 13.11
N GLN A 70 0.85 -3.24 11.90
CA GLN A 70 0.94 -4.62 11.43
C GLN A 70 1.79 -4.69 10.16
N SER A 71 2.76 -5.58 10.15
CA SER A 71 3.50 -5.90 8.93
C SER A 71 2.64 -6.73 7.99
N LEU A 72 2.44 -6.22 6.78
CA LEU A 72 1.84 -6.90 5.64
C LEU A 72 2.91 -7.30 4.62
N GLN A 73 4.20 -7.19 5.02
CA GLN A 73 5.31 -7.49 4.13
C GLN A 73 5.30 -8.95 3.76
N TYR A 74 5.27 -9.21 2.47
CA TYR A 74 5.39 -10.56 1.93
C TYR A 74 6.86 -10.97 1.83
N ARG A 75 7.12 -12.27 1.85
CA ARG A 75 8.43 -12.91 1.89
C ARG A 75 9.18 -12.67 3.20
N GLU A 76 10.09 -13.58 3.48
CA GLU A 76 10.95 -13.50 4.66
C GLU A 76 11.90 -12.32 4.53
N GLN A 77 11.72 -11.34 5.36
CA GLN A 77 12.55 -10.17 5.55
C GLN A 77 12.90 -10.05 7.04
N ASP A 78 13.18 -11.19 7.68
CA ASP A 78 13.29 -11.28 9.13
C ASP A 78 14.31 -10.29 9.70
N ALA A 79 15.50 -10.20 9.13
CA ALA A 79 16.53 -9.27 9.58
C ALA A 79 16.07 -7.80 9.46
N LYS A 80 15.47 -7.43 8.32
CA LYS A 80 14.95 -6.07 8.11
C LYS A 80 13.75 -5.77 9.01
N PHE A 81 12.89 -6.75 9.26
CA PHE A 81 11.78 -6.61 10.19
C PHE A 81 12.26 -6.36 11.62
N GLN A 82 13.25 -7.12 12.09
CA GLN A 82 13.85 -6.92 13.42
C GLN A 82 14.49 -5.53 13.52
N GLN A 83 15.26 -5.14 12.53
CA GLN A 83 15.87 -3.81 12.44
C GLN A 83 14.80 -2.71 12.51
N LEU A 84 13.76 -2.82 11.70
CA LEU A 84 12.67 -1.83 11.65
C LEU A 84 11.96 -1.71 13.00
N SER A 85 11.62 -2.83 13.63
CA SER A 85 10.96 -2.84 14.94
C SER A 85 11.83 -2.22 16.05
N ALA A 86 13.12 -2.55 16.03
CA ALA A 86 14.07 -2.00 17.00
C ALA A 86 14.27 -0.48 16.81
N GLN A 87 14.45 -0.02 15.58
CA GLN A 87 14.68 1.39 15.28
C GLN A 87 13.42 2.26 15.45
N ALA A 88 12.23 1.71 15.17
CA ALA A 88 10.98 2.42 15.41
C ALA A 88 10.66 2.62 16.91
N GLY A 89 11.37 1.92 17.80
CA GLY A 89 11.19 2.03 19.26
C GLY A 89 9.80 1.59 19.74
N ARG A 90 9.07 0.80 18.93
CA ARG A 90 7.72 0.36 19.25
C ARG A 90 7.38 -0.98 18.62
N PRO A 91 6.44 -1.74 19.19
CA PRO A 91 6.08 -3.04 18.67
C PRO A 91 5.37 -2.93 17.30
N ILE A 92 5.87 -3.67 16.33
CA ILE A 92 5.22 -3.91 15.06
C ILE A 92 4.72 -5.35 15.08
N LYS A 93 3.41 -5.57 14.98
CA LYS A 93 2.83 -6.92 14.94
C LYS A 93 3.27 -7.59 13.65
N ARG A 94 3.89 -8.75 13.77
CA ARG A 94 4.15 -9.57 12.60
C ARG A 94 2.82 -10.20 12.16
N GLY A 95 2.46 -10.01 10.90
CA GLY A 95 1.34 -10.71 10.31
C GLY A 95 1.56 -12.23 10.33
N ARG A 96 0.50 -13.01 10.16
CA ARG A 96 0.64 -14.46 9.95
C ARG A 96 1.56 -14.69 8.75
N ARG A 97 2.40 -15.74 8.81
CA ARG A 97 3.19 -16.15 7.65
C ARG A 97 2.24 -16.66 6.57
N VAL A 98 1.91 -15.82 5.63
CA VAL A 98 1.05 -16.14 4.49
C VAL A 98 1.91 -16.29 3.25
N ASN A 99 1.79 -17.42 2.58
CA ASN A 99 2.38 -17.56 1.25
C ASN A 99 1.47 -16.90 0.22
N GLN A 100 1.68 -15.63 -0.04
CA GLN A 100 0.85 -14.80 -0.92
C GLN A 100 0.78 -15.30 -2.38
N LYS A 101 1.69 -16.18 -2.80
CA LYS A 101 1.64 -16.79 -4.12
C LYS A 101 0.72 -18.00 -4.19
N LYS A 102 0.49 -18.65 -3.05
CA LYS A 102 -0.32 -19.87 -2.96
C LYS A 102 -1.67 -19.65 -2.29
N HIS A 103 -1.77 -18.65 -1.42
CA HIS A 103 -2.94 -18.42 -0.55
C HIS A 103 -3.37 -16.96 -0.60
N LEU A 104 -3.90 -16.52 -1.75
CA LEU A 104 -4.36 -15.14 -1.96
C LEU A 104 -5.49 -14.77 -1.00
N ASP A 105 -6.39 -15.68 -0.69
CA ASP A 105 -7.51 -15.44 0.23
C ASP A 105 -7.01 -15.15 1.66
N GLN A 106 -6.01 -15.89 2.14
CA GLN A 106 -5.41 -15.62 3.43
C GLN A 106 -4.68 -14.27 3.46
N PHE A 107 -4.07 -13.89 2.35
CA PHE A 107 -3.46 -12.58 2.23
C PHE A 107 -4.50 -11.46 2.17
N ALA A 108 -5.60 -11.65 1.45
CA ALA A 108 -6.72 -10.72 1.41
C ALA A 108 -7.32 -10.53 2.82
N ALA A 109 -7.56 -11.63 3.56
CA ALA A 109 -8.03 -11.57 4.94
C ALA A 109 -7.06 -10.82 5.88
N GLN A 110 -5.75 -11.03 5.70
CA GLN A 110 -4.73 -10.31 6.46
C GLN A 110 -4.74 -8.80 6.18
N VAL A 111 -4.89 -8.41 4.91
CA VAL A 111 -4.98 -7.00 4.51
C VAL A 111 -6.31 -6.39 4.96
N ALA A 112 -7.41 -7.11 4.86
CA ALA A 112 -8.72 -6.66 5.36
C ALA A 112 -8.76 -6.45 6.88
N GLY A 113 -7.85 -7.07 7.62
CA GLY A 113 -7.73 -6.92 9.07
C GLY A 113 -7.11 -5.61 9.56
N VAL A 114 -6.75 -4.67 8.67
CA VAL A 114 -6.23 -3.34 9.05
C VAL A 114 -7.16 -2.23 8.57
N ARG A 115 -7.16 -1.11 9.29
CA ARG A 115 -8.00 0.06 8.97
C ARG A 115 -7.46 0.89 7.81
N GLY A 116 -6.18 0.73 7.50
CA GLY A 116 -5.55 1.42 6.39
C GLY A 116 -4.14 0.90 6.13
N VAL A 117 -3.61 1.20 4.95
CA VAL A 117 -2.32 0.68 4.50
C VAL A 117 -1.41 1.81 4.04
N LEU A 118 -0.21 1.92 4.64
CA LEU A 118 0.89 2.73 4.14
C LEU A 118 1.93 1.82 3.49
N THR A 119 2.20 2.02 2.23
CA THR A 119 3.07 1.12 1.48
C THR A 119 3.79 1.82 0.33
N ILE A 120 4.71 1.13 -0.28
CA ILE A 120 5.28 1.46 -1.59
C ILE A 120 4.58 0.66 -2.70
N SER A 121 4.92 0.94 -3.96
CA SER A 121 4.40 0.12 -5.09
C SER A 121 4.84 -1.34 -4.99
N ASN A 122 3.92 -2.20 -4.56
CA ASN A 122 4.09 -3.66 -4.43
C ASN A 122 2.73 -4.37 -4.44
N THR A 123 2.72 -5.68 -4.29
CA THR A 123 1.49 -6.50 -4.29
C THR A 123 0.51 -6.10 -3.19
N THR A 124 1.00 -5.64 -2.03
CA THR A 124 0.14 -5.20 -0.91
C THR A 124 -0.68 -3.97 -1.28
N ALA A 125 -0.10 -3.03 -2.05
CA ALA A 125 -0.80 -1.85 -2.55
C ALA A 125 -2.02 -2.25 -3.41
N HIS A 126 -1.82 -3.19 -4.33
CA HIS A 126 -2.90 -3.68 -5.19
C HIS A 126 -3.96 -4.46 -4.41
N MET A 127 -3.56 -5.28 -3.45
CA MET A 127 -4.52 -6.01 -2.61
C MET A 127 -5.37 -5.06 -1.76
N ALA A 128 -4.75 -4.07 -1.11
CA ALA A 128 -5.47 -3.06 -0.34
C ALA A 128 -6.43 -2.26 -1.22
N GLY A 129 -5.98 -1.84 -2.41
CA GLY A 129 -6.82 -1.15 -3.38
C GLY A 129 -8.00 -1.99 -3.84
N ALA A 130 -7.78 -3.25 -4.18
CA ALA A 130 -8.84 -4.16 -4.63
C ALA A 130 -9.86 -4.48 -3.54
N LEU A 131 -9.46 -4.50 -2.28
CA LEU A 131 -10.35 -4.68 -1.12
C LEU A 131 -11.08 -3.38 -0.72
N GLY A 132 -10.76 -2.24 -1.36
CA GLY A 132 -11.34 -0.95 -0.99
C GLY A 132 -10.81 -0.37 0.33
N ILE A 133 -9.72 -0.91 0.88
CA ILE A 133 -9.12 -0.44 2.13
C ILE A 133 -8.42 0.91 1.89
N PRO A 134 -8.64 1.94 2.74
CA PRO A 134 -7.88 3.19 2.69
C PRO A 134 -6.40 2.93 2.57
N SER A 135 -5.79 3.40 1.50
CA SER A 135 -4.38 3.11 1.25
C SER A 135 -3.62 4.29 0.66
N VAL A 136 -2.38 4.44 1.10
CA VAL A 136 -1.45 5.39 0.51
C VAL A 136 -0.25 4.64 -0.02
N VAL A 137 0.03 4.84 -1.30
CA VAL A 137 1.18 4.27 -2.00
C VAL A 137 2.21 5.37 -2.23
N VAL A 138 3.35 5.23 -1.56
CA VAL A 138 4.47 6.16 -1.76
C VAL A 138 5.33 5.66 -2.92
N LEU A 139 5.52 6.52 -3.90
CA LEU A 139 6.15 6.23 -5.17
C LEU A 139 7.46 7.01 -5.33
N ASP A 140 8.41 6.43 -6.03
CA ASP A 140 9.56 7.16 -6.54
C ASP A 140 9.16 8.08 -7.71
N ASN A 141 10.04 8.97 -8.10
CA ASN A 141 9.84 9.88 -9.24
C ASN A 141 9.88 9.16 -10.60
N GLY A 142 10.29 7.91 -10.62
CA GLY A 142 10.31 7.10 -11.84
C GLY A 142 8.90 6.73 -12.34
N ILE A 143 8.79 6.49 -13.64
CA ILE A 143 7.56 5.98 -14.25
C ILE A 143 7.35 4.53 -13.78
N VAL A 144 6.28 4.32 -13.02
CA VAL A 144 5.78 2.98 -12.71
C VAL A 144 4.50 2.79 -13.50
N THR A 145 4.53 1.88 -14.46
CA THR A 145 3.44 1.71 -15.46
C THR A 145 2.08 1.39 -14.84
N THR A 146 2.05 0.87 -13.62
CA THR A 146 0.82 0.51 -12.89
C THR A 146 0.15 1.70 -12.20
N TRP A 147 0.82 2.85 -12.10
CA TRP A 147 0.30 4.04 -11.43
C TRP A 147 0.28 5.22 -12.39
N PRO A 148 -0.86 5.97 -12.48
CA PRO A 148 -0.92 7.14 -13.34
C PRO A 148 0.19 8.14 -13.02
N TYR A 149 0.83 8.66 -14.05
CA TYR A 149 1.87 9.69 -13.90
C TYR A 149 1.21 11.03 -13.54
N GLU A 150 1.87 11.80 -12.67
CA GLU A 150 1.38 13.13 -12.21
C GLU A 150 0.02 13.14 -11.49
N ALA A 151 -0.53 11.96 -11.16
CA ALA A 151 -1.80 11.88 -10.45
C ALA A 151 -1.59 11.53 -8.97
N THR A 152 -2.46 12.06 -8.12
CA THR A 152 -2.55 11.75 -6.69
C THR A 152 -3.56 10.64 -6.38
N THR A 153 -4.29 10.19 -7.40
CA THR A 153 -5.30 9.13 -7.33
C THR A 153 -5.12 8.14 -8.48
N THR A 154 -5.80 7.01 -8.39
CA THR A 154 -5.88 6.03 -9.48
C THR A 154 -7.34 5.72 -9.77
N PRO A 155 -7.73 5.52 -11.05
CA PRO A 155 -9.10 5.15 -11.39
C PRO A 155 -9.47 3.74 -10.93
N PHE A 156 -8.47 2.84 -10.78
CA PHE A 156 -8.68 1.44 -10.43
C PHE A 156 -9.01 1.20 -8.96
N TYR A 157 -8.57 2.09 -8.06
CA TYR A 157 -8.74 1.93 -6.62
C TYR A 157 -9.18 3.26 -5.99
N PRO A 158 -10.49 3.52 -5.86
CA PRO A 158 -11.00 4.82 -5.38
C PRO A 158 -10.46 5.24 -4.00
N ASN A 159 -10.22 4.27 -3.11
CA ASN A 159 -9.70 4.50 -1.76
C ASN A 159 -8.17 4.47 -1.69
N CYS A 160 -7.48 4.61 -2.83
CA CYS A 160 -6.03 4.69 -2.89
C CYS A 160 -5.58 6.11 -3.21
N ARG A 161 -4.57 6.60 -2.47
CA ARG A 161 -3.88 7.86 -2.75
C ARG A 161 -2.43 7.59 -3.09
N LEU A 162 -1.90 8.41 -3.98
CA LEU A 162 -0.53 8.31 -4.50
C LEU A 162 0.27 9.51 -4.01
N ILE A 163 1.38 9.28 -3.35
CA ILE A 163 2.35 10.30 -2.96
C ILE A 163 3.65 10.02 -3.71
N ARG A 164 4.12 10.98 -4.48
CA ARG A 164 5.39 10.85 -5.20
C ARG A 164 6.50 11.59 -4.49
N ARG A 165 7.66 10.94 -4.43
CA ARG A 165 8.91 11.58 -4.04
C ARG A 165 9.44 12.38 -5.22
N GLU A 166 9.07 13.64 -5.33
CA GLU A 166 9.49 14.49 -6.46
C GLU A 166 10.97 14.85 -6.37
N GLN A 167 11.31 15.86 -5.59
CA GLN A 167 12.70 16.31 -5.38
C GLN A 167 13.18 16.14 -3.94
N GLY A 168 12.30 15.66 -3.04
CA GLY A 168 12.57 15.48 -1.63
C GLY A 168 13.17 14.11 -1.27
N THR A 169 13.25 13.85 0.01
CA THR A 169 13.71 12.60 0.57
C THR A 169 12.57 11.57 0.66
N TRP A 170 12.91 10.30 0.78
CA TRP A 170 11.94 9.25 1.07
C TRP A 170 11.21 9.48 2.40
N ARG A 171 11.90 10.03 3.39
CA ARG A 171 11.34 10.38 4.69
C ARG A 171 10.21 11.39 4.58
N GLU A 172 10.42 12.46 3.84
CA GLU A 172 9.38 13.48 3.58
C GLU A 172 8.17 12.90 2.87
N ALA A 173 8.39 12.11 1.82
CA ALA A 173 7.30 11.46 1.09
C ALA A 173 6.51 10.47 1.97
N LEU A 174 7.18 9.69 2.82
CA LEU A 174 6.54 8.79 3.77
C LEU A 174 5.78 9.55 4.87
N LEU A 175 6.30 10.67 5.37
CA LEU A 175 5.60 11.52 6.33
C LEU A 175 4.31 12.12 5.73
N ALA A 176 4.39 12.62 4.49
CA ALA A 176 3.21 13.08 3.75
C ALA A 176 2.20 11.94 3.55
N GLY A 177 2.67 10.75 3.19
CA GLY A 177 1.85 9.56 3.04
C GLY A 177 1.16 9.15 4.34
N ARG A 178 1.86 9.21 5.47
CA ARG A 178 1.30 8.96 6.80
C ARG A 178 0.17 9.95 7.12
N ALA A 179 0.43 11.24 6.94
CA ALA A 179 -0.57 12.28 7.21
C ALA A 179 -1.82 12.09 6.35
N GLN A 180 -1.64 11.81 5.06
CA GLN A 180 -2.75 11.55 4.14
C GLN A 180 -3.56 10.32 4.56
N LEU A 181 -2.90 9.22 4.95
CA LEU A 181 -3.58 8.00 5.39
C LEU A 181 -4.42 8.23 6.65
N LEU A 182 -3.86 8.92 7.64
CA LEU A 182 -4.59 9.25 8.87
C LEU A 182 -5.83 10.09 8.58
N ALA A 183 -5.72 11.11 7.73
CA ALA A 183 -6.86 11.92 7.31
C ALA A 183 -7.96 11.09 6.61
N MET A 184 -7.59 10.11 5.78
CA MET A 184 -8.54 9.19 5.14
C MET A 184 -9.27 8.33 6.18
N ILE A 185 -8.55 7.74 7.13
CA ILE A 185 -9.12 6.89 8.18
C ILE A 185 -10.08 7.69 9.08
N ASP A 186 -9.72 8.92 9.43
CA ASP A 186 -10.55 9.78 10.27
C ASP A 186 -11.83 10.24 9.56
N SER A 187 -11.81 10.37 8.23
CA SER A 187 -12.99 10.73 7.44
C SER A 187 -14.03 9.60 7.32
N GLU A 188 -13.62 8.35 7.46
CA GLU A 188 -14.54 7.19 7.44
C GLU A 188 -15.29 6.97 8.77
N ILE A 189 -14.83 7.61 9.84
CA ILE A 189 -15.43 7.47 11.19
C ILE A 189 -16.58 8.48 11.40
N ARG A 190 -16.65 9.51 10.56
CA ARG A 190 -17.69 10.56 10.65
C ARG A 190 -18.87 10.27 9.75
#